data_0dce556a3406acf79660f715f37b072b
#
_entry.id   0dce556a3406acf79660f715f37b072b
#
_cell.length_a   1.000
_cell.length_b   1.000
_cell.length_c   1.000
_cell.angle_alpha   90.00
_cell.angle_beta   90.00
_cell.angle_gamma   90.00
#
_symmetry.space_group_name_H-M   'P 1'
#
loop_
_entity.id
_entity.type
_entity.pdbx_description
1 polymer ?
#
loop_
_entity_poly.entity_id
_entity_poly.type
_entity_poly.pdbx_seq_one_letter_code
_entity_poly.pdbx_strand_id
1 'polypeptide(L)'
;QIKTILKQRKIDEMRKSFVNTMIHELKRPVQTLKMCVAFLNNKSMRTDEAAMDEVLKDSMFEIDNLSAYLAKVRDMTRADYEHTPLNIRTFDVCETIQKLIRLCNIPAGKNVVITPHFAMTTQLVTAEPVHLANIISNLLENAIKYSGSEVAISISCTLQAHTLTLAISDNGIGIPASEQSKIFDKFYRGNNIPDRNIPGIGLGLSYVRLLTEAHHGTITLTSQPGKGTTFVLCFPQ
;
A
#
# COMPACT_ATOMS: atom_id res chain seq x y z
N GLN A 1 5.37 3.75 -36.46
CA GLN A 1 6.06 2.47 -36.19
C GLN A 1 7.16 2.60 -35.11
N ILE A 2 8.12 3.55 -35.21
CA ILE A 2 9.22 3.72 -34.23
C ILE A 2 8.69 3.99 -32.83
N LYS A 3 7.68 4.88 -32.65
CA LYS A 3 7.06 5.15 -31.34
C LYS A 3 6.41 3.91 -30.72
N THR A 4 5.81 3.05 -31.54
CA THR A 4 5.18 1.79 -31.09
C THR A 4 6.23 0.79 -30.62
N ILE A 5 7.34 0.66 -31.34
CA ILE A 5 8.47 -0.21 -30.97
C ILE A 5 9.13 0.26 -29.68
N LEU A 6 9.35 1.58 -29.52
CA LEU A 6 9.91 2.15 -28.29
C LEU A 6 8.97 1.96 -27.09
N LYS A 7 7.66 2.11 -27.29
CA LYS A 7 6.65 1.84 -26.26
C LYS A 7 6.67 0.36 -25.85
N GLN A 8 6.73 -0.56 -26.81
CA GLN A 8 6.78 -1.99 -26.54
C GLN A 8 8.05 -2.39 -25.78
N ARG A 9 9.23 -1.92 -26.20
CA ARG A 9 10.50 -2.15 -25.48
C ARG A 9 10.43 -1.66 -24.03
N LYS A 10 9.88 -0.47 -23.82
CA LYS A 10 9.72 0.08 -22.45
C LYS A 10 8.81 -0.79 -21.59
N ILE A 11 7.71 -1.32 -22.15
CA ILE A 11 6.81 -2.25 -21.46
C ILE A 11 7.54 -3.54 -21.10
N ASP A 12 8.35 -4.08 -22.02
CA ASP A 12 9.11 -5.30 -21.78
C ASP A 12 10.21 -5.12 -20.72
N GLU A 13 10.90 -3.97 -20.73
CA GLU A 13 11.87 -3.60 -19.67
C GLU A 13 11.18 -3.46 -18.31
N MET A 14 10.01 -2.81 -18.26
CA MET A 14 9.23 -2.67 -17.05
C MET A 14 8.75 -4.04 -16.53
N ARG A 15 8.32 -4.95 -17.42
CA ARG A 15 7.94 -6.33 -17.05
C ARG A 15 9.13 -7.11 -16.47
N LYS A 16 10.31 -7.03 -17.09
CA LYS A 16 11.53 -7.68 -16.57
C LYS A 16 11.92 -7.13 -15.21
N SER A 17 11.91 -5.81 -15.07
CA SER A 17 12.19 -5.15 -13.79
C SER A 17 11.19 -5.58 -12.71
N PHE A 18 9.89 -5.67 -13.06
CA PHE A 18 8.85 -6.16 -12.17
C PHE A 18 9.11 -7.59 -11.68
N VAL A 19 9.36 -8.53 -12.61
CA VAL A 19 9.62 -9.93 -12.24
C VAL A 19 10.82 -10.04 -11.32
N ASN A 20 11.91 -9.33 -11.62
CA ASN A 20 13.11 -9.34 -10.78
C ASN A 20 12.82 -8.76 -9.39
N THR A 21 12.14 -7.62 -9.31
CA THR A 21 11.77 -7.01 -8.03
C THR A 21 10.80 -7.93 -7.25
N MET A 22 9.83 -8.53 -7.92
CA MET A 22 8.91 -9.49 -7.32
C MET A 22 9.65 -10.69 -6.71
N ILE A 23 10.62 -11.24 -7.43
CA ILE A 23 11.47 -12.34 -6.92
C ILE A 23 12.24 -11.87 -5.66
N HIS A 24 12.81 -10.67 -5.68
CA HIS A 24 13.52 -10.12 -4.53
C HIS A 24 12.60 -9.88 -3.33
N GLU A 25 11.43 -9.31 -3.53
CA GLU A 25 10.45 -9.04 -2.47
C GLU A 25 9.85 -10.34 -1.89
N LEU A 26 9.68 -11.39 -2.71
CA LEU A 26 9.27 -12.71 -2.23
C LEU A 26 10.39 -13.46 -1.49
N LYS A 27 11.64 -13.24 -1.89
CA LYS A 27 12.79 -13.92 -1.29
C LYS A 27 12.94 -13.58 0.20
N ARG A 28 12.68 -12.33 0.59
CA ARG A 28 12.82 -11.86 1.97
C ARG A 28 11.90 -12.60 2.94
N PRO A 29 10.55 -12.58 2.80
CA PRO A 29 9.65 -13.31 3.69
C PRO A 29 9.90 -14.82 3.66
N VAL A 30 10.25 -15.40 2.49
CA VAL A 30 10.60 -16.81 2.39
C VAL A 30 11.87 -17.13 3.20
N GLN A 31 12.87 -16.24 3.20
CA GLN A 31 14.07 -16.41 4.01
C GLN A 31 13.75 -16.32 5.51
N THR A 32 12.93 -15.35 5.93
CA THR A 32 12.48 -15.23 7.33
C THR A 32 11.75 -16.50 7.76
N LEU A 33 10.80 -16.99 6.97
CA LEU A 33 10.08 -18.25 7.25
C LEU A 33 11.04 -19.44 7.34
N LYS A 34 12.04 -19.50 6.47
CA LYS A 34 13.06 -20.56 6.53
C LYS A 34 13.87 -20.50 7.83
N MET A 35 14.20 -19.30 8.31
CA MET A 35 14.86 -19.11 9.61
C MET A 35 13.96 -19.54 10.78
N CYS A 36 12.69 -19.16 10.75
CA CYS A 36 11.68 -19.57 11.72
C CYS A 36 11.56 -21.10 11.79
N VAL A 37 11.46 -21.77 10.64
CA VAL A 37 11.40 -23.23 10.57
C VAL A 37 12.71 -23.88 11.07
N ALA A 38 13.87 -23.30 10.77
CA ALA A 38 15.15 -23.79 11.26
C ALA A 38 15.25 -23.68 12.80
N PHE A 39 14.74 -22.56 13.37
CA PHE A 39 14.64 -22.37 14.81
C PHE A 39 13.73 -23.45 15.44
N LEU A 40 12.55 -23.67 14.90
CA LEU A 40 11.61 -24.69 15.36
C LEU A 40 12.17 -26.11 15.26
N ASN A 41 13.12 -26.35 14.36
CA ASN A 41 13.76 -27.66 14.18
C ASN A 41 14.91 -27.89 15.15
N ASN A 42 15.38 -26.86 15.85
CA ASN A 42 16.46 -26.96 16.84
C ASN A 42 15.89 -27.36 18.21
N LYS A 43 16.21 -28.61 18.65
CA LYS A 43 15.70 -29.17 19.91
C LYS A 43 16.05 -28.34 21.16
N SER A 44 17.23 -27.70 21.17
CA SER A 44 17.67 -26.89 22.32
C SER A 44 16.93 -25.58 22.47
N MET A 45 16.37 -25.07 21.38
CA MET A 45 15.62 -23.80 21.38
C MET A 45 14.11 -23.96 21.63
N ARG A 46 13.59 -25.19 21.53
CA ARG A 46 12.18 -25.49 21.81
C ARG A 46 11.79 -25.39 23.29
N THR A 47 12.75 -25.28 24.17
CA THR A 47 12.52 -25.17 25.64
C THR A 47 12.25 -23.72 26.08
N ASP A 48 12.48 -22.74 25.22
CA ASP A 48 12.17 -21.34 25.49
C ASP A 48 10.79 -20.99 24.89
N GLU A 49 9.77 -20.99 25.74
CA GLU A 49 8.36 -20.77 25.37
C GLU A 49 8.15 -19.36 24.81
N ALA A 50 8.82 -18.34 25.37
CA ALA A 50 8.72 -16.96 24.92
C ALA A 50 9.33 -16.76 23.52
N ALA A 51 10.51 -17.36 23.28
CA ALA A 51 11.13 -17.33 21.96
C ALA A 51 10.32 -18.11 20.90
N MET A 52 9.63 -19.16 21.34
CA MET A 52 8.76 -19.96 20.49
C MET A 52 7.54 -19.16 20.04
N ASP A 53 6.90 -18.45 20.97
CA ASP A 53 5.73 -17.58 20.66
C ASP A 53 6.12 -16.44 19.72
N GLU A 54 7.28 -15.83 19.91
CA GLU A 54 7.81 -14.78 19.00
C GLU A 54 8.03 -15.32 17.59
N VAL A 55 8.68 -16.48 17.44
CA VAL A 55 8.92 -17.11 16.14
C VAL A 55 7.62 -17.50 15.44
N LEU A 56 6.63 -18.00 16.17
CA LEU A 56 5.31 -18.31 15.61
C LEU A 56 4.59 -17.05 15.13
N LYS A 57 4.64 -15.99 15.92
CA LYS A 57 4.05 -14.68 15.57
C LYS A 57 4.70 -14.09 14.32
N ASP A 58 6.01 -14.11 14.23
CA ASP A 58 6.76 -13.64 13.07
C ASP A 58 6.45 -14.48 11.83
N SER A 59 6.34 -15.82 12.00
CA SER A 59 5.96 -16.71 10.90
C SER A 59 4.56 -16.40 10.36
N MET A 60 3.58 -16.20 11.24
CA MET A 60 2.22 -15.83 10.83
C MET A 60 2.19 -14.48 10.13
N PHE A 61 2.92 -13.50 10.65
CA PHE A 61 3.03 -12.18 10.04
C PHE A 61 3.60 -12.24 8.61
N GLU A 62 4.65 -13.03 8.39
CA GLU A 62 5.24 -13.18 7.05
C GLU A 62 4.35 -13.98 6.08
N ILE A 63 3.57 -14.95 6.56
CA ILE A 63 2.57 -15.67 5.77
C ILE A 63 1.46 -14.71 5.34
N ASP A 64 0.97 -13.88 6.24
CA ASP A 64 -0.08 -12.88 5.94
C ASP A 64 0.44 -11.84 4.93
N ASN A 65 1.68 -11.37 5.07
CA ASN A 65 2.33 -10.48 4.11
C ASN A 65 2.44 -11.11 2.71
N LEU A 66 2.87 -12.38 2.62
CA LEU A 66 2.93 -13.12 1.36
C LEU A 66 1.55 -13.26 0.73
N SER A 67 0.54 -13.59 1.53
CA SER A 67 -0.83 -13.75 1.06
C SER A 67 -1.41 -12.44 0.51
N ALA A 68 -1.21 -11.33 1.21
CA ALA A 68 -1.60 -10.00 0.76
C ALA A 68 -0.87 -9.58 -0.53
N TYR A 69 0.42 -9.93 -0.64
CA TYR A 69 1.23 -9.69 -1.82
C TYR A 69 0.73 -10.46 -3.04
N LEU A 70 0.44 -11.75 -2.88
CA LEU A 70 -0.11 -12.60 -3.94
C LEU A 70 -1.50 -12.13 -4.39
N ALA A 71 -2.33 -11.66 -3.46
CA ALA A 71 -3.62 -11.06 -3.78
C ALA A 71 -3.46 -9.81 -4.66
N LYS A 72 -2.56 -8.90 -4.31
CA LYS A 72 -2.22 -7.72 -5.12
C LYS A 72 -1.81 -8.10 -6.55
N VAL A 73 -0.89 -9.06 -6.68
CA VAL A 73 -0.41 -9.52 -8.00
C VAL A 73 -1.55 -10.13 -8.81
N ARG A 74 -2.35 -11.00 -8.19
CA ARG A 74 -3.51 -11.64 -8.82
C ARG A 74 -4.49 -10.58 -9.35
N ASP A 75 -4.86 -9.61 -8.52
CA ASP A 75 -5.86 -8.60 -8.88
C ASP A 75 -5.34 -7.70 -10.01
N MET A 76 -4.05 -7.40 -10.04
CA MET A 76 -3.45 -6.60 -11.11
C MET A 76 -3.23 -7.35 -12.42
N THR A 77 -3.20 -8.69 -12.39
CA THR A 77 -3.05 -9.53 -13.60
C THR A 77 -4.40 -9.88 -14.22
N ARG A 78 -5.50 -9.71 -13.51
CA ARG A 78 -6.85 -9.91 -14.06
C ARG A 78 -7.15 -8.82 -15.09
N ALA A 79 -7.34 -9.24 -16.34
CA ALA A 79 -7.72 -8.34 -17.45
C ALA A 79 -9.14 -7.76 -17.28
N ASP A 80 -10.00 -8.47 -16.54
CA ASP A 80 -11.44 -8.18 -16.40
C ASP A 80 -11.81 -7.63 -15.01
N TYR A 81 -10.92 -6.86 -14.39
CA TYR A 81 -11.20 -6.31 -13.05
C TYR A 81 -12.44 -5.40 -13.04
N GLU A 82 -12.72 -4.70 -14.15
CA GLU A 82 -13.91 -3.87 -14.33
C GLU A 82 -15.23 -4.66 -14.25
N HIS A 83 -15.18 -6.00 -14.44
CA HIS A 83 -16.35 -6.90 -14.43
C HIS A 83 -16.39 -7.80 -13.19
N THR A 84 -15.47 -7.66 -12.25
CA THR A 84 -15.49 -8.45 -11.00
C THR A 84 -16.58 -7.88 -10.09
N PRO A 85 -17.60 -8.66 -9.70
CA PRO A 85 -18.66 -8.15 -8.82
C PRO A 85 -18.04 -7.75 -7.47
N LEU A 86 -18.28 -6.51 -7.06
CA LEU A 86 -17.87 -6.01 -5.77
C LEU A 86 -18.81 -6.53 -4.68
N ASN A 87 -18.26 -6.96 -3.55
CA ASN A 87 -19.03 -7.34 -2.37
C ASN A 87 -19.34 -6.08 -1.53
N ILE A 88 -20.19 -5.23 -2.09
CA ILE A 88 -20.57 -3.94 -1.50
C ILE A 88 -21.32 -4.16 -0.18
N ARG A 89 -20.90 -3.46 0.87
CA ARG A 89 -21.52 -3.48 2.20
C ARG A 89 -21.52 -2.08 2.81
N THR A 90 -22.48 -1.83 3.70
CA THR A 90 -22.47 -0.63 4.53
C THR A 90 -21.68 -0.90 5.80
N PHE A 91 -20.70 -0.05 6.10
CA PHE A 91 -19.82 -0.18 7.27
C PHE A 91 -19.32 1.19 7.74
N ASP A 92 -18.78 1.23 8.95
CA ASP A 92 -18.16 2.45 9.50
C ASP A 92 -16.72 2.61 8.99
N VAL A 93 -16.51 3.63 8.17
CA VAL A 93 -15.18 3.95 7.63
C VAL A 93 -14.24 4.52 8.68
N CYS A 94 -14.76 5.23 9.68
CA CYS A 94 -13.94 5.78 10.79
C CYS A 94 -13.33 4.65 11.63
N GLU A 95 -14.12 3.62 11.96
CA GLU A 95 -13.63 2.44 12.66
C GLU A 95 -12.57 1.70 11.83
N THR A 96 -12.81 1.56 10.53
CA THR A 96 -11.85 0.94 9.60
C THR A 96 -10.53 1.69 9.58
N ILE A 97 -10.56 3.02 9.43
CA ILE A 97 -9.34 3.85 9.44
C ILE A 97 -8.59 3.71 10.78
N GLN A 98 -9.30 3.80 11.91
CA GLN A 98 -8.68 3.64 13.24
C GLN A 98 -8.03 2.29 13.42
N LYS A 99 -8.67 1.21 12.94
CA LYS A 99 -8.10 -0.14 12.96
C LYS A 99 -6.82 -0.21 12.14
N LEU A 100 -6.81 0.35 10.94
CA LEU A 100 -5.63 0.36 10.06
C LEU A 100 -4.47 1.18 10.66
N ILE A 101 -4.77 2.31 11.32
CA ILE A 101 -3.75 3.09 12.04
C ILE A 101 -3.10 2.25 13.14
N ARG A 102 -3.89 1.53 13.93
CA ARG A 102 -3.38 0.66 15.02
C ARG A 102 -2.55 -0.53 14.51
N LEU A 103 -2.87 -1.04 13.32
CA LEU A 103 -2.19 -2.17 12.69
C LEU A 103 -1.02 -1.74 11.79
N CYS A 104 -0.78 -0.42 11.68
CA CYS A 104 0.27 0.10 10.82
C CYS A 104 1.65 -0.35 11.32
N ASN A 105 2.42 -0.97 10.44
CA ASN A 105 3.78 -1.39 10.76
C ASN A 105 4.73 -0.19 10.71
N ILE A 106 5.33 0.14 11.85
CA ILE A 106 6.30 1.23 11.97
C ILE A 106 7.70 0.64 11.91
N PRO A 107 8.49 0.93 10.86
CA PRO A 107 9.87 0.47 10.76
C PRO A 107 10.74 1.01 11.90
N ALA A 108 11.71 0.22 12.34
CA ALA A 108 12.69 0.67 13.32
C ALA A 108 13.41 1.95 12.85
N GLY A 109 13.58 2.91 13.75
CA GLY A 109 14.23 4.19 13.46
C GLY A 109 13.31 5.27 12.86
N LYS A 110 12.00 5.02 12.73
CA LYS A 110 11.03 6.05 12.37
C LYS A 110 10.12 6.40 13.55
N ASN A 111 9.90 7.68 13.77
CA ASN A 111 8.89 8.22 14.67
C ASN A 111 7.67 8.61 13.83
N VAL A 112 6.58 7.86 13.94
CA VAL A 112 5.40 8.01 13.07
C VAL A 112 4.22 8.51 13.90
N VAL A 113 3.69 9.68 13.52
CA VAL A 113 2.48 10.26 14.10
C VAL A 113 1.41 10.29 13.01
N ILE A 114 0.30 9.57 13.23
CA ILE A 114 -0.84 9.56 12.31
C ILE A 114 -2.03 10.20 13.02
N THR A 115 -2.52 11.31 12.48
CA THR A 115 -3.61 12.08 13.07
C THR A 115 -4.88 11.95 12.21
N PRO A 116 -5.91 11.25 12.68
CA PRO A 116 -7.19 11.20 12.00
C PRO A 116 -8.02 12.46 12.27
N HIS A 117 -8.66 12.99 11.23
CA HIS A 117 -9.60 14.11 11.27
C HIS A 117 -10.94 13.66 10.71
N PHE A 118 -11.87 13.33 11.58
CA PHE A 118 -13.22 12.91 11.21
C PHE A 118 -14.22 14.01 11.49
N ALA A 119 -15.13 14.28 10.56
CA ALA A 119 -16.22 15.21 10.77
C ALA A 119 -17.23 14.65 11.80
N MET A 120 -17.34 13.33 11.90
CA MET A 120 -18.20 12.58 12.83
C MET A 120 -17.43 11.38 13.39
N THR A 121 -17.79 10.94 14.60
CA THR A 121 -17.17 9.77 15.25
C THR A 121 -17.51 8.45 14.56
N THR A 122 -18.65 8.39 13.90
CA THR A 122 -19.15 7.24 13.12
C THR A 122 -19.61 7.73 11.76
N GLN A 123 -19.12 7.11 10.70
CA GLN A 123 -19.51 7.48 9.32
C GLN A 123 -19.76 6.23 8.49
N LEU A 124 -21.03 5.95 8.24
CA LEU A 124 -21.44 4.80 7.42
C LEU A 124 -21.27 5.13 5.95
N VAL A 125 -20.60 4.22 5.24
CA VAL A 125 -20.35 4.29 3.80
C VAL A 125 -20.67 2.97 3.15
N THR A 126 -21.01 3.02 1.86
CA THR A 126 -21.38 1.84 1.05
C THR A 126 -20.26 1.58 0.05
N ALA A 127 -19.44 0.57 0.33
CA ALA A 127 -18.29 0.21 -0.51
C ALA A 127 -17.90 -1.26 -0.25
N GLU A 128 -16.89 -1.77 -0.94
CA GLU A 128 -16.25 -3.02 -0.54
C GLU A 128 -15.21 -2.76 0.56
N PRO A 129 -15.43 -3.28 1.79
CA PRO A 129 -14.56 -2.94 2.94
C PRO A 129 -13.10 -3.32 2.73
N VAL A 130 -12.83 -4.47 2.10
CA VAL A 130 -11.47 -4.96 1.85
C VAL A 130 -10.74 -4.05 0.86
N HIS A 131 -11.42 -3.57 -0.18
CA HIS A 131 -10.84 -2.66 -1.15
C HIS A 131 -10.49 -1.31 -0.52
N LEU A 132 -11.42 -0.74 0.26
CA LEU A 132 -11.17 0.54 0.92
C LEU A 132 -10.02 0.42 1.94
N ALA A 133 -9.98 -0.67 2.71
CA ALA A 133 -8.87 -0.97 3.59
C ALA A 133 -7.53 -1.08 2.84
N ASN A 134 -7.50 -1.76 1.69
CA ASN A 134 -6.31 -1.89 0.86
C ASN A 134 -5.84 -0.55 0.29
N ILE A 135 -6.77 0.31 -0.14
CA ILE A 135 -6.45 1.68 -0.59
C ILE A 135 -5.74 2.45 0.52
N ILE A 136 -6.36 2.50 1.70
CA ILE A 136 -5.84 3.25 2.85
C ILE A 136 -4.48 2.70 3.29
N SER A 137 -4.34 1.38 3.44
CA SER A 137 -3.08 0.75 3.82
C SER A 137 -1.95 1.05 2.83
N ASN A 138 -2.21 0.99 1.52
CA ASN A 138 -1.19 1.31 0.52
C ASN A 138 -0.74 2.77 0.60
N LEU A 139 -1.65 3.71 0.84
CA LEU A 139 -1.30 5.12 0.97
C LEU A 139 -0.53 5.39 2.26
N LEU A 140 -0.92 4.77 3.39
CA LEU A 140 -0.19 4.85 4.66
C LEU A 140 1.22 4.25 4.54
N GLU A 141 1.34 3.06 3.95
CA GLU A 141 2.63 2.41 3.70
C GLU A 141 3.55 3.33 2.87
N ASN A 142 3.02 3.96 1.81
CA ASN A 142 3.78 4.88 0.99
C ASN A 142 4.19 6.13 1.77
N ALA A 143 3.29 6.72 2.55
CA ALA A 143 3.57 7.88 3.39
C ALA A 143 4.72 7.60 4.38
N ILE A 144 4.69 6.46 5.07
CA ILE A 144 5.76 6.06 5.99
C ILE A 144 7.06 5.77 5.24
N LYS A 145 6.97 5.08 4.12
CA LYS A 145 8.11 4.61 3.35
C LYS A 145 8.92 5.74 2.74
N TYR A 146 8.24 6.74 2.19
CA TYR A 146 8.87 7.86 1.48
C TYR A 146 9.02 9.12 2.34
N SER A 147 8.91 9.02 3.65
CA SER A 147 9.22 10.06 4.61
C SER A 147 10.56 9.82 5.30
N GLY A 148 11.10 10.84 5.98
CA GLY A 148 12.31 10.75 6.80
C GLY A 148 12.11 9.95 8.09
N SER A 149 12.91 10.26 9.11
CA SER A 149 12.79 9.68 10.46
C SER A 149 11.56 10.18 11.22
N GLU A 150 11.20 11.46 11.02
CA GLU A 150 10.01 12.09 11.61
C GLU A 150 8.88 12.09 10.57
N VAL A 151 7.89 11.22 10.78
CA VAL A 151 6.77 10.99 9.85
C VAL A 151 5.50 11.56 10.44
N ALA A 152 4.94 12.57 9.80
CA ALA A 152 3.64 13.12 10.15
C ALA A 152 2.63 12.83 9.03
N ILE A 153 1.56 12.12 9.36
CA ILE A 153 0.49 11.76 8.42
C ILE A 153 -0.83 12.29 8.97
N SER A 154 -1.61 12.96 8.15
CA SER A 154 -3.00 13.29 8.47
C SER A 154 -3.96 12.54 7.54
N ILE A 155 -5.05 12.04 8.12
CA ILE A 155 -6.12 11.38 7.37
C ILE A 155 -7.42 12.12 7.67
N SER A 156 -8.05 12.68 6.65
CA SER A 156 -9.40 13.25 6.78
C SER A 156 -10.42 12.42 6.01
N CYS A 157 -11.60 12.29 6.61
CA CYS A 157 -12.73 11.57 6.03
C CYS A 157 -13.99 12.39 6.20
N THR A 158 -14.66 12.70 5.09
CA THR A 158 -15.91 13.46 5.07
C THR A 158 -16.90 12.85 4.09
N LEU A 159 -18.18 12.85 4.44
CA LEU A 159 -19.27 12.45 3.56
C LEU A 159 -20.18 13.66 3.34
N GLN A 160 -20.23 14.16 2.12
CA GLN A 160 -21.04 15.30 1.74
C GLN A 160 -21.71 15.06 0.38
N ALA A 161 -22.97 15.40 0.26
CA ALA A 161 -23.73 15.31 -1.00
C ALA A 161 -23.57 13.95 -1.71
N HIS A 162 -23.68 12.84 -0.98
CA HIS A 162 -23.49 11.46 -1.48
C HIS A 162 -22.10 11.17 -2.03
N THR A 163 -21.08 11.87 -1.55
CA THR A 163 -19.70 11.61 -1.92
C THR A 163 -18.84 11.46 -0.66
N LEU A 164 -18.22 10.30 -0.51
CA LEU A 164 -17.17 10.08 0.47
C LEU A 164 -15.88 10.68 -0.08
N THR A 165 -15.31 11.64 0.65
CA THR A 165 -13.98 12.18 0.37
C THR A 165 -13.01 11.74 1.44
N LEU A 166 -11.95 11.08 1.01
CA LEU A 166 -10.85 10.61 1.84
C LEU A 166 -9.58 11.33 1.40
N ALA A 167 -8.92 12.06 2.32
CA ALA A 167 -7.63 12.67 2.02
C ALA A 167 -6.56 12.16 2.98
N ILE A 168 -5.41 11.79 2.43
CA ILE A 168 -4.23 11.32 3.18
C ILE A 168 -3.05 12.20 2.78
N SER A 169 -2.50 12.90 3.77
CA SER A 169 -1.39 13.84 3.60
C SER A 169 -0.19 13.41 4.43
N ASP A 170 1.00 13.48 3.85
CA ASP A 170 2.28 13.17 4.49
C ASP A 170 3.26 14.33 4.38
N ASN A 171 4.28 14.33 5.23
CA ASN A 171 5.42 15.25 5.20
C ASN A 171 6.67 14.65 4.52
N GLY A 172 6.47 13.71 3.59
CA GLY A 172 7.55 12.98 2.92
C GLY A 172 8.33 13.79 1.90
N ILE A 173 9.13 13.09 1.10
CA ILE A 173 10.02 13.68 0.09
C ILE A 173 9.29 14.45 -1.01
N GLY A 174 7.97 14.24 -1.16
CA GLY A 174 7.19 14.81 -2.23
C GLY A 174 7.50 14.21 -3.61
N ILE A 175 6.73 14.61 -4.62
CA ILE A 175 6.76 14.06 -5.97
C ILE A 175 6.94 15.20 -6.98
N PRO A 176 8.00 15.19 -7.80
CA PRO A 176 8.20 16.18 -8.85
C PRO A 176 7.03 16.21 -9.85
N ALA A 177 6.66 17.39 -10.33
CA ALA A 177 5.54 17.56 -11.27
C ALA A 177 5.68 16.67 -12.54
N SER A 178 6.90 16.47 -13.03
CA SER A 178 7.20 15.61 -14.19
C SER A 178 6.91 14.11 -13.97
N GLU A 179 6.76 13.69 -12.71
CA GLU A 179 6.52 12.30 -12.32
C GLU A 179 5.07 12.04 -11.87
N GLN A 180 4.33 13.09 -11.46
CA GLN A 180 2.99 12.95 -10.87
C GLN A 180 1.99 12.22 -11.76
N SER A 181 2.06 12.38 -13.09
CA SER A 181 1.21 11.65 -14.02
C SER A 181 1.58 10.17 -14.18
N LYS A 182 2.81 9.80 -13.82
CA LYS A 182 3.39 8.46 -14.04
C LYS A 182 3.33 7.56 -12.81
N ILE A 183 3.17 8.13 -11.60
CA ILE A 183 3.20 7.34 -10.36
C ILE A 183 2.08 6.31 -10.25
N PHE A 184 1.03 6.47 -11.04
CA PHE A 184 -0.07 5.51 -11.14
C PHE A 184 0.14 4.45 -12.25
N ASP A 185 1.21 4.56 -13.03
CA ASP A 185 1.55 3.54 -14.03
C ASP A 185 2.03 2.28 -13.31
N LYS A 186 1.60 1.11 -13.82
CA LYS A 186 2.07 -0.19 -13.29
C LYS A 186 3.58 -0.26 -13.37
N PHE A 187 4.23 -0.68 -12.27
CA PHE A 187 5.68 -0.87 -12.15
C PHE A 187 6.52 0.41 -12.16
N TYR A 188 5.88 1.58 -12.17
CA TYR A 188 6.61 2.83 -12.12
C TYR A 188 7.19 3.05 -10.70
N ARG A 189 8.44 3.48 -10.67
CA ARG A 189 9.12 3.97 -9.47
C ARG A 189 9.82 5.28 -9.81
N GLY A 190 9.63 6.28 -8.98
CA GLY A 190 10.25 7.60 -9.18
C GLY A 190 11.78 7.52 -9.22
N ASN A 191 12.39 8.40 -10.01
CA ASN A 191 13.86 8.49 -10.12
C ASN A 191 14.49 9.26 -8.96
N ASN A 192 13.69 10.07 -8.26
CA ASN A 192 14.13 10.94 -7.14
C ASN A 192 14.09 10.26 -5.76
N ILE A 193 14.01 8.94 -5.71
CA ILE A 193 14.03 8.21 -4.43
C ILE A 193 15.49 8.20 -3.94
N PRO A 194 15.79 8.86 -2.78
CA PRO A 194 17.16 8.99 -2.30
C PRO A 194 17.83 7.65 -2.00
N ASP A 195 17.04 6.68 -1.53
CA ASP A 195 17.51 5.34 -1.24
C ASP A 195 16.84 4.33 -2.18
N ARG A 196 17.64 3.77 -3.10
CA ARG A 196 17.19 2.71 -4.02
C ARG A 196 16.87 1.39 -3.31
N ASN A 197 17.30 1.23 -2.05
CA ASN A 197 17.01 0.05 -1.24
C ASN A 197 15.61 0.09 -0.63
N ILE A 198 14.87 1.19 -0.78
CA ILE A 198 13.48 1.24 -0.34
C ILE A 198 12.69 0.13 -1.06
N PRO A 199 12.15 -0.88 -0.34
CA PRO A 199 11.50 -2.04 -0.94
C PRO A 199 10.21 -1.65 -1.66
N GLY A 200 9.88 -2.32 -2.78
CA GLY A 200 8.60 -2.17 -3.46
C GLY A 200 8.67 -2.30 -4.98
N ILE A 201 7.61 -2.87 -5.53
CA ILE A 201 7.48 -3.29 -6.93
C ILE A 201 6.82 -2.26 -7.85
N GLY A 202 6.46 -1.08 -7.33
CA GLY A 202 5.76 -0.07 -8.12
C GLY A 202 4.31 -0.44 -8.48
N LEU A 203 3.66 -1.27 -7.65
CA LEU A 203 2.26 -1.65 -7.85
C LEU A 203 1.28 -0.92 -6.91
N GLY A 204 1.75 -0.36 -5.79
CA GLY A 204 0.88 0.20 -4.75
C GLY A 204 -0.09 1.24 -5.28
N LEU A 205 0.41 2.30 -5.92
CA LEU A 205 -0.43 3.40 -6.42
C LEU A 205 -1.27 3.00 -7.64
N SER A 206 -0.75 2.15 -8.53
CA SER A 206 -1.56 1.62 -9.64
C SER A 206 -2.70 0.73 -9.14
N TYR A 207 -2.48 -0.01 -8.01
CA TYR A 207 -3.53 -0.78 -7.35
C TYR A 207 -4.56 0.12 -6.65
N VAL A 208 -4.11 1.17 -5.97
CA VAL A 208 -5.01 2.19 -5.40
C VAL A 208 -5.92 2.77 -6.47
N ARG A 209 -5.35 3.17 -7.63
CA ARG A 209 -6.12 3.69 -8.75
C ARG A 209 -7.13 2.67 -9.27
N LEU A 210 -6.71 1.43 -9.49
CA LEU A 210 -7.57 0.33 -9.94
C LEU A 210 -8.78 0.14 -9.02
N LEU A 211 -8.55 0.04 -7.70
CA LEU A 211 -9.62 -0.14 -6.72
C LEU A 211 -10.53 1.09 -6.63
N THR A 212 -9.97 2.29 -6.77
CA THR A 212 -10.76 3.53 -6.78
C THR A 212 -11.67 3.59 -8.00
N GLU A 213 -11.16 3.29 -9.18
CA GLU A 213 -11.92 3.24 -10.44
C GLU A 213 -13.00 2.15 -10.41
N ALA A 214 -12.73 0.98 -9.80
CA ALA A 214 -13.72 -0.08 -9.61
C ALA A 214 -14.93 0.36 -8.76
N HIS A 215 -14.75 1.35 -7.89
CA HIS A 215 -15.83 1.98 -7.10
C HIS A 215 -16.41 3.23 -7.78
N HIS A 216 -16.15 3.43 -9.07
CA HIS A 216 -16.52 4.64 -9.82
C HIS A 216 -15.99 5.94 -9.18
N GLY A 217 -14.95 5.82 -8.36
CA GLY A 217 -14.30 6.93 -7.67
C GLY A 217 -13.22 7.60 -8.52
N THR A 218 -12.69 8.69 -7.97
CA THR A 218 -11.55 9.41 -8.56
C THR A 218 -10.44 9.59 -7.54
N ILE A 219 -9.21 9.62 -8.02
CA ILE A 219 -8.03 9.92 -7.22
C ILE A 219 -7.25 11.08 -7.83
N THR A 220 -6.91 12.05 -6.98
CA THR A 220 -6.06 13.18 -7.34
C THR A 220 -4.93 13.31 -6.34
N LEU A 221 -3.88 14.05 -6.70
CA LEU A 221 -2.78 14.33 -5.79
C LEU A 221 -2.32 15.79 -5.90
N THR A 222 -1.84 16.30 -4.78
CA THR A 222 -1.08 17.54 -4.69
C THR A 222 0.23 17.23 -4.01
N SER A 223 1.37 17.56 -4.65
CA SER A 223 2.68 17.26 -4.10
C SER A 223 3.73 18.27 -4.55
N GLN A 224 4.67 18.54 -3.68
CA GLN A 224 5.85 19.34 -3.97
C GLN A 224 7.10 18.67 -3.37
N PRO A 225 8.23 18.59 -4.10
CA PRO A 225 9.48 18.07 -3.54
C PRO A 225 9.85 18.75 -2.21
N GLY A 226 10.14 17.94 -1.20
CA GLY A 226 10.51 18.39 0.16
C GLY A 226 9.35 18.89 1.03
N LYS A 227 8.10 18.88 0.54
CA LYS A 227 6.92 19.32 1.31
C LYS A 227 5.89 18.22 1.56
N GLY A 228 6.12 17.04 1.01
CA GLY A 228 5.21 15.91 1.15
C GLY A 228 4.17 15.80 0.03
N THR A 229 3.20 14.91 0.26
CA THR A 229 2.16 14.55 -0.72
C THR A 229 0.80 14.49 -0.03
N THR A 230 -0.23 14.94 -0.73
CA THR A 230 -1.63 14.76 -0.34
C THR A 230 -2.35 14.02 -1.46
N PHE A 231 -2.88 12.85 -1.17
CA PHE A 231 -3.80 12.11 -2.04
C PHE A 231 -5.23 12.39 -1.61
N VAL A 232 -6.10 12.70 -2.57
CA VAL A 232 -7.53 12.90 -2.36
C VAL A 232 -8.30 11.91 -3.22
N LEU A 233 -9.15 11.11 -2.57
CA LEU A 233 -10.02 10.12 -3.21
C LEU A 233 -11.47 10.51 -2.97
N CYS A 234 -12.28 10.42 -4.02
CA CYS A 234 -13.71 10.68 -3.96
C CYS A 234 -14.46 9.45 -4.43
N PHE A 235 -15.42 8.97 -3.63
CA PHE A 235 -16.24 7.79 -3.92
C PHE A 235 -17.70 8.20 -3.89
N PRO A 236 -18.47 8.00 -4.99
CA PRO A 236 -19.93 8.13 -4.98
C PRO A 236 -20.56 7.15 -3.97
N GLN A 237 -21.62 7.60 -3.28
CA GLN A 237 -22.34 6.83 -2.26
C GLN A 237 -23.83 6.66 -2.63
#